data_a1bc30f79c16d14691e72d97b79db911
#
_entry.id   a1bc30f79c16d14691e72d97b79db911
#
_cell.length_a   1.000
_cell.length_b   1.000
_cell.length_c   1.000
_cell.angle_alpha   90.00
_cell.angle_beta   90.00
_cell.angle_gamma   90.00
#
_symmetry.space_group_name_H-M   'P 1'
#
loop_
_entity.id
_entity.type
_entity.pdbx_description
1 polymer ?
#
loop_
_entity_poly.entity_id
_entity_poly.type
_entity_poly.pdbx_seq_one_letter_code
_entity_poly.pdbx_strand_id
1 'polypeptide(L)'
;YPNDQIDIWFQDESGFEGDPRPRKRWDKKGNKTQVAKNGDHLRMNVMGMVCPRTGEFFAIETSHSDTDTFQAFLEEANRSIEFKRPHNIMVLDNASWHKKKTLEFFGWEPMFLPPYSPDFNPIERIWNTMKARWFNNYVCRDLQQLMDRLDQAILDVIDHPKRTQKTTSIGTLI
;
A
#
# COMPACT_ATOMS: atom_id res chain seq x y z
N TYR A 1 13.44 3.47 22.11
CA TYR A 1 12.27 3.05 22.91
C TYR A 1 12.31 1.55 23.16
N PRO A 2 11.78 1.04 24.29
CA PRO A 2 11.61 -0.40 24.51
C PRO A 2 10.61 -0.99 23.48
N ASN A 3 10.86 -2.24 23.03
CA ASN A 3 10.07 -2.89 21.99
C ASN A 3 8.57 -3.08 22.35
N ASP A 4 8.24 -3.10 23.63
CA ASP A 4 6.88 -3.23 24.14
C ASP A 4 6.13 -1.89 24.20
N GLN A 5 6.79 -0.77 23.95
CA GLN A 5 6.21 0.57 23.99
C GLN A 5 6.08 1.24 22.62
N ILE A 6 6.50 0.55 21.54
CA ILE A 6 6.57 1.14 20.21
C ILE A 6 5.77 0.34 19.19
N ASP A 7 5.06 1.04 18.30
CA ASP A 7 4.54 0.53 17.05
C ASP A 7 5.25 1.20 15.88
N ILE A 8 5.65 0.38 14.90
CA ILE A 8 6.26 0.85 13.67
C ILE A 8 5.26 0.65 12.54
N TRP A 9 4.92 1.74 11.89
CA TRP A 9 4.03 1.81 10.75
C TRP A 9 4.85 2.07 9.48
N PHE A 10 4.57 1.35 8.42
CA PHE A 10 5.22 1.53 7.15
C PHE A 10 4.21 2.09 6.16
N GLN A 11 4.49 3.28 5.64
CA GLN A 11 3.66 3.98 4.67
C GLN A 11 4.29 3.90 3.28
N ASP A 12 3.45 3.88 2.25
CA ASP A 12 3.85 3.92 0.84
C ASP A 12 2.65 4.19 -0.07
N GLU A 13 2.92 4.50 -1.33
CA GLU A 13 1.93 4.63 -2.39
C GLU A 13 2.10 3.54 -3.45
N SER A 14 0.97 3.14 -4.04
CA SER A 14 0.96 2.19 -5.15
C SER A 14 -0.09 2.52 -6.20
N GLY A 15 0.30 2.44 -7.46
CA GLY A 15 -0.64 2.55 -8.59
C GLY A 15 -1.28 1.21 -8.92
N PHE A 16 -2.58 1.24 -9.19
CA PHE A 16 -3.37 0.11 -9.67
C PHE A 16 -3.96 0.46 -11.04
N GLU A 17 -3.83 -0.46 -11.97
CA GLU A 17 -4.24 -0.26 -13.37
C GLU A 17 -5.44 -1.15 -13.70
N GLY A 18 -6.36 -0.62 -14.52
CA GLY A 18 -7.53 -1.36 -14.99
C GLY A 18 -7.19 -2.43 -16.02
N ASP A 19 -6.01 -2.37 -16.64
CA ASP A 19 -5.52 -3.39 -17.55
C ASP A 19 -4.63 -4.40 -16.81
N PRO A 20 -4.76 -5.70 -17.12
CA PRO A 20 -3.96 -6.72 -16.47
C PRO A 20 -2.48 -6.57 -16.86
N ARG A 21 -1.59 -6.71 -15.90
CA ARG A 21 -0.16 -6.81 -16.17
C ARG A 21 0.11 -8.14 -16.88
N PRO A 22 0.72 -8.14 -18.08
CA PRO A 22 1.09 -9.38 -18.75
C PRO A 22 2.11 -10.12 -17.89
N ARG A 23 1.76 -11.34 -17.45
CA ARG A 23 2.70 -12.25 -16.79
C ARG A 23 3.23 -13.24 -17.79
N LYS A 24 4.50 -13.67 -17.59
CA LYS A 24 5.05 -14.81 -18.32
C LYS A 24 4.19 -16.04 -18.04
N ARG A 25 3.64 -16.65 -19.07
CA ARG A 25 2.84 -17.88 -19.03
C ARG A 25 3.56 -18.95 -19.84
N TRP A 26 3.53 -20.17 -19.33
CA TRP A 26 3.93 -21.33 -20.14
C TRP A 26 2.80 -21.64 -21.12
N ASP A 27 3.11 -21.61 -22.40
CA ASP A 27 2.18 -21.97 -23.48
C ASP A 27 2.92 -22.79 -24.53
N LYS A 28 2.18 -23.48 -25.44
CA LYS A 28 2.79 -24.21 -26.53
C LYS A 28 3.62 -23.27 -27.41
N LYS A 29 4.79 -23.70 -27.81
CA LYS A 29 5.70 -22.95 -28.69
C LYS A 29 4.93 -22.51 -29.95
N GLY A 30 4.86 -21.21 -30.18
CA GLY A 30 4.14 -20.61 -31.30
C GLY A 30 2.78 -20.00 -30.99
N ASN A 31 2.18 -20.24 -29.82
CA ASN A 31 0.97 -19.55 -29.39
C ASN A 31 1.29 -18.13 -28.88
N LYS A 32 0.71 -17.12 -29.53
CA LYS A 32 0.71 -15.75 -28.97
C LYS A 32 -0.49 -15.63 -28.03
N THR A 33 -0.23 -15.63 -26.75
CA THR A 33 -1.28 -15.36 -25.73
C THR A 33 -1.81 -13.95 -25.96
N GLN A 34 -3.06 -13.82 -26.34
CA GLN A 34 -3.75 -12.52 -26.40
C GLN A 34 -4.21 -12.17 -24.97
N VAL A 35 -3.78 -11.02 -24.45
CA VAL A 35 -4.28 -10.46 -23.21
C VAL A 35 -5.28 -9.39 -23.58
N ALA A 36 -6.53 -9.55 -23.13
CA ALA A 36 -7.53 -8.52 -23.28
C ALA A 36 -7.08 -7.21 -22.61
N LYS A 37 -7.29 -6.09 -23.27
CA LYS A 37 -7.01 -4.74 -22.74
C LYS A 37 -8.20 -3.85 -23.02
N ASN A 38 -8.50 -2.97 -22.10
CA ASN A 38 -9.53 -1.95 -22.30
C ASN A 38 -8.99 -0.79 -23.17
N GLY A 39 -7.71 -0.48 -23.04
CA GLY A 39 -7.07 0.62 -23.79
C GLY A 39 -7.26 2.02 -23.21
N ASP A 40 -8.12 2.19 -22.21
CA ASP A 40 -8.45 3.51 -21.62
C ASP A 40 -7.45 3.98 -20.56
N HIS A 41 -6.37 3.24 -20.34
CA HIS A 41 -5.33 3.56 -19.34
C HIS A 41 -5.86 3.91 -17.95
N LEU A 42 -6.94 3.23 -17.54
CA LEU A 42 -7.54 3.42 -16.22
C LEU A 42 -6.51 3.16 -15.12
N ARG A 43 -6.36 4.14 -14.24
CA ARG A 43 -5.41 4.07 -13.13
C ARG A 43 -5.96 4.78 -11.89
N MET A 44 -5.77 4.15 -10.73
CA MET A 44 -5.95 4.75 -9.41
C MET A 44 -4.67 4.59 -8.58
N ASN A 45 -4.37 5.57 -7.76
CA ASN A 45 -3.32 5.46 -6.76
C ASN A 45 -3.94 5.13 -5.40
N VAL A 46 -3.19 4.44 -4.56
CA VAL A 46 -3.54 4.15 -3.17
C VAL A 46 -2.41 4.62 -2.30
N MET A 47 -2.72 5.43 -1.30
CA MET A 47 -1.84 5.67 -0.16
C MET A 47 -2.23 4.71 0.94
N GLY A 48 -1.27 4.01 1.53
CA GLY A 48 -1.54 3.07 2.60
C GLY A 48 -0.45 3.02 3.65
N MET A 49 -0.80 2.47 4.79
CA MET A 49 0.13 2.18 5.86
C MET A 49 -0.21 0.88 6.57
N VAL A 50 0.79 0.22 7.10
CA VAL A 50 0.65 -1.06 7.81
C VAL A 50 1.51 -1.09 9.05
N CYS A 51 0.98 -1.67 10.13
CA CYS A 51 1.76 -2.06 11.30
C CYS A 51 2.02 -3.58 11.24
N PRO A 52 3.22 -4.06 10.91
CA PRO A 52 3.52 -5.49 10.82
C PRO A 52 3.28 -6.25 12.11
N ARG A 53 3.44 -5.61 13.26
CA ARG A 53 3.23 -6.23 14.57
C ARG A 53 1.77 -6.61 14.81
N THR A 54 0.84 -5.73 14.45
CA THR A 54 -0.61 -5.96 14.67
C THR A 54 -1.31 -6.53 13.44
N GLY A 55 -0.73 -6.33 12.24
CA GLY A 55 -1.38 -6.60 10.96
C GLY A 55 -2.43 -5.55 10.59
N GLU A 56 -2.53 -4.48 11.36
CA GLU A 56 -3.43 -3.36 11.08
C GLU A 56 -2.99 -2.64 9.82
N PHE A 57 -3.93 -2.40 8.93
CA PHE A 57 -3.72 -1.78 7.65
C PHE A 57 -4.75 -0.67 7.43
N PHE A 58 -4.30 0.46 6.95
CA PHE A 58 -5.14 1.59 6.56
C PHE A 58 -4.75 2.05 5.16
N ALA A 59 -5.71 2.37 4.32
CA ALA A 59 -5.46 2.87 2.97
C ALA A 59 -6.61 3.76 2.49
N ILE A 60 -6.26 4.71 1.62
CA ILE A 60 -7.22 5.54 0.87
C ILE A 60 -6.87 5.54 -0.61
N GLU A 61 -7.87 5.66 -1.44
CA GLU A 61 -7.72 5.89 -2.87
C GLU A 61 -7.45 7.37 -3.15
N THR A 62 -6.56 7.64 -4.08
CA THR A 62 -6.20 9.01 -4.46
C THR A 62 -6.03 9.14 -5.97
N SER A 63 -6.36 10.30 -6.52
CA SER A 63 -6.12 10.60 -7.94
C SER A 63 -4.66 10.97 -8.22
N HIS A 64 -3.97 11.52 -7.22
CA HIS A 64 -2.59 11.99 -7.31
C HIS A 64 -1.90 11.91 -5.95
N SER A 65 -0.59 12.08 -5.93
CA SER A 65 0.23 12.08 -4.70
C SER A 65 0.99 13.39 -4.62
N ASP A 66 0.61 14.20 -3.65
CA ASP A 66 1.25 15.46 -3.30
C ASP A 66 1.14 15.74 -1.79
N THR A 67 1.63 16.87 -1.34
CA THR A 67 1.63 17.24 0.09
C THR A 67 0.22 17.34 0.67
N ASP A 68 -0.74 17.90 -0.08
CA ASP A 68 -2.10 18.12 0.41
C ASP A 68 -2.86 16.80 0.52
N THR A 69 -2.71 15.93 -0.47
CA THR A 69 -3.28 14.58 -0.45
C THR A 69 -2.66 13.74 0.68
N PHE A 70 -1.35 13.87 0.92
CA PHE A 70 -0.69 13.18 2.02
C PHE A 70 -1.15 13.71 3.38
N GLN A 71 -1.38 15.03 3.52
CA GLN A 71 -1.96 15.60 4.74
C GLN A 71 -3.37 15.05 4.99
N ALA A 72 -4.22 14.99 3.97
CA ALA A 72 -5.56 14.38 4.08
C ALA A 72 -5.49 12.90 4.49
N PHE A 73 -4.53 12.15 3.95
CA PHE A 73 -4.26 10.77 4.37
C PHE A 73 -3.92 10.68 5.86
N LEU A 74 -3.04 11.54 6.38
CA LEU A 74 -2.67 11.57 7.79
C LEU A 74 -3.87 11.92 8.70
N GLU A 75 -4.72 12.86 8.28
CA GLU A 75 -5.94 13.24 8.98
C GLU A 75 -6.93 12.07 9.07
N GLU A 76 -7.19 11.37 7.98
CA GLU A 76 -8.09 10.23 7.96
C GLU A 76 -7.52 9.04 8.74
N ALA A 77 -6.21 8.80 8.66
CA ALA A 77 -5.54 7.79 9.48
C ALA A 77 -5.67 8.10 10.96
N ASN A 78 -5.49 9.37 11.36
CA ASN A 78 -5.66 9.80 12.75
C ASN A 78 -7.11 9.62 13.29
N ARG A 79 -8.11 9.74 12.43
CA ARG A 79 -9.51 9.48 12.80
C ARG A 79 -9.83 8.00 12.92
N SER A 80 -9.14 7.16 12.14
CA SER A 80 -9.46 5.75 11.97
C SER A 80 -8.62 4.82 12.85
N ILE A 81 -7.41 5.22 13.22
CA ILE A 81 -6.45 4.39 13.94
C ILE A 81 -6.36 4.84 15.40
N GLU A 82 -6.59 3.90 16.31
CA GLU A 82 -6.35 4.08 17.73
C GLU A 82 -4.97 3.57 18.11
N PHE A 83 -4.11 4.43 18.66
CA PHE A 83 -2.78 4.04 19.12
C PHE A 83 -2.87 3.11 20.32
N LYS A 84 -2.28 1.93 20.18
CA LYS A 84 -2.23 0.91 21.24
C LYS A 84 -0.98 1.03 22.10
N ARG A 85 -0.02 1.86 21.67
CA ARG A 85 1.26 2.08 22.32
C ARG A 85 1.60 3.57 22.37
N PRO A 86 2.40 4.00 23.35
CA PRO A 86 2.72 5.42 23.53
C PRO A 86 3.57 6.00 22.39
N HIS A 87 4.37 5.17 21.71
CA HIS A 87 5.25 5.62 20.62
C HIS A 87 4.84 4.97 19.30
N ASN A 88 4.62 5.80 18.30
CA ASN A 88 4.22 5.35 16.96
C ASN A 88 5.17 5.97 15.92
N ILE A 89 6.04 5.18 15.35
CA ILE A 89 6.95 5.63 14.29
C ILE A 89 6.30 5.34 12.94
N MET A 90 6.27 6.35 12.07
CA MET A 90 5.87 6.19 10.67
C MET A 90 7.10 6.20 9.78
N VAL A 91 7.40 5.06 9.18
CA VAL A 91 8.49 4.89 8.23
C VAL A 91 7.99 5.28 6.84
N LEU A 92 8.68 6.21 6.20
CA LEU A 92 8.35 6.85 4.94
C LEU A 92 9.51 6.72 3.95
N ASP A 93 9.22 6.78 2.67
CA ASP A 93 10.24 7.01 1.67
C ASP A 93 10.76 8.46 1.70
N ASN A 94 11.69 8.78 0.81
CA ASN A 94 12.31 10.10 0.72
C ASN A 94 11.60 11.07 -0.23
N ALA A 95 10.34 10.85 -0.59
CA ALA A 95 9.60 11.75 -1.44
C ALA A 95 9.58 13.18 -0.86
N SER A 96 9.69 14.17 -1.73
CA SER A 96 9.81 15.58 -1.30
C SER A 96 8.57 16.10 -0.59
N TRP A 97 7.41 15.59 -0.94
CA TRP A 97 6.13 15.96 -0.31
C TRP A 97 5.99 15.42 1.14
N HIS A 98 6.67 14.33 1.51
CA HIS A 98 6.70 13.81 2.87
C HIS A 98 7.53 14.67 3.84
N LYS A 99 8.37 15.58 3.32
CA LYS A 99 9.32 16.39 4.12
C LYS A 99 8.89 17.83 4.32
N LYS A 100 7.68 18.19 3.93
CA LYS A 100 7.19 19.56 4.11
C LYS A 100 6.96 19.85 5.59
N LYS A 101 7.49 21.01 6.05
CA LYS A 101 7.34 21.47 7.45
C LYS A 101 5.90 21.80 7.85
N THR A 102 5.00 21.90 6.86
CA THR A 102 3.57 22.16 7.06
C THR A 102 2.79 20.90 7.42
N LEU A 103 3.38 19.70 7.31
CA LEU A 103 2.72 18.45 7.61
C LEU A 103 2.53 18.27 9.11
N GLU A 104 1.33 17.84 9.49
CA GLU A 104 0.96 17.45 10.85
C GLU A 104 0.83 15.92 10.91
N PHE A 105 1.64 15.28 11.75
CA PHE A 105 1.72 13.83 11.86
C PHE A 105 0.85 13.22 12.97
N PHE A 106 0.08 14.02 13.72
CA PHE A 106 -0.93 13.57 14.70
C PHE A 106 -0.43 12.50 15.70
N GLY A 107 0.82 12.60 16.14
CA GLY A 107 1.42 11.64 17.09
C GLY A 107 2.22 10.50 16.47
N TRP A 108 2.28 10.38 15.14
CA TRP A 108 3.33 9.59 14.49
C TRP A 108 4.65 10.37 14.47
N GLU A 109 5.74 9.66 14.76
CA GLU A 109 7.10 10.18 14.60
C GLU A 109 7.63 9.78 13.22
N PRO A 110 7.79 10.72 12.26
CA PRO A 110 8.24 10.38 10.91
C PRO A 110 9.71 9.93 10.90
N MET A 111 9.98 8.80 10.28
CA MET A 111 11.31 8.26 10.02
C MET A 111 11.47 7.97 8.54
N PHE A 112 12.51 8.51 7.92
CA PHE A 112 12.74 8.35 6.48
C PHE A 112 13.70 7.21 6.18
N LEU A 113 13.30 6.33 5.24
CA LEU A 113 14.17 5.28 4.73
C LEU A 113 15.39 5.88 4.02
N PRO A 114 16.54 5.18 4.03
CA PRO A 114 17.66 5.58 3.18
C PRO A 114 17.24 5.67 1.69
N PRO A 115 17.86 6.56 0.90
CA PRO A 115 17.60 6.60 -0.54
C PRO A 115 17.81 5.22 -1.19
N TYR A 116 16.98 4.90 -2.18
CA TYR A 116 17.05 3.65 -2.97
C TYR A 116 16.90 2.35 -2.17
N SER A 117 16.09 2.34 -1.12
CA SER A 117 15.91 1.19 -0.24
C SER A 117 14.45 0.69 -0.17
N PRO A 118 13.73 0.49 -1.29
CA PRO A 118 12.33 0.05 -1.29
C PRO A 118 12.17 -1.36 -0.67
N ASP A 119 13.19 -2.23 -0.79
CA ASP A 119 13.16 -3.59 -0.24
C ASP A 119 12.97 -3.64 1.29
N PHE A 120 13.25 -2.54 1.98
CA PHE A 120 13.03 -2.42 3.43
C PHE A 120 11.60 -2.03 3.81
N ASN A 121 10.74 -1.72 2.83
CA ASN A 121 9.36 -1.36 3.11
C ASN A 121 8.42 -2.58 2.96
N PRO A 122 7.97 -3.21 4.07
CA PRO A 122 7.16 -4.43 4.02
C PRO A 122 5.78 -4.23 3.39
N ILE A 123 5.26 -3.01 3.27
CA ILE A 123 3.98 -2.72 2.63
C ILE A 123 3.99 -3.07 1.14
N GLU A 124 5.16 -3.04 0.49
CA GLU A 124 5.34 -3.47 -0.89
C GLU A 124 4.85 -4.92 -1.13
N ARG A 125 4.99 -5.78 -0.12
CA ARG A 125 4.48 -7.16 -0.19
C ARG A 125 2.96 -7.21 -0.19
N ILE A 126 2.30 -6.26 0.49
CA ILE A 126 0.85 -6.12 0.47
C ILE A 126 0.40 -5.70 -0.92
N TRP A 127 1.03 -4.65 -1.50
CA TRP A 127 0.73 -4.21 -2.86
C TRP A 127 0.88 -5.34 -3.88
N ASN A 128 1.97 -6.10 -3.79
CA ASN A 128 2.22 -7.24 -4.67
C ASN A 128 1.14 -8.33 -4.50
N THR A 129 0.72 -8.61 -3.27
CA THR A 129 -0.34 -9.58 -2.97
C THR A 129 -1.69 -9.11 -3.50
N MET A 130 -2.06 -7.84 -3.29
CA MET A 130 -3.29 -7.25 -3.83
C MET A 130 -3.31 -7.33 -5.36
N LYS A 131 -2.22 -6.90 -6.03
CA LYS A 131 -2.09 -6.99 -7.49
C LYS A 131 -2.19 -8.42 -8.00
N ALA A 132 -1.55 -9.36 -7.32
CA ALA A 132 -1.58 -10.78 -7.71
C ALA A 132 -2.97 -11.39 -7.55
N ARG A 133 -3.68 -11.08 -6.49
CA ARG A 133 -4.96 -11.70 -6.13
C ARG A 133 -6.14 -11.10 -6.87
N TRP A 134 -6.13 -9.78 -7.04
CA TRP A 134 -7.28 -9.03 -7.48
C TRP A 134 -7.19 -8.50 -8.91
N PHE A 135 -5.97 -8.24 -9.41
CA PHE A 135 -5.73 -7.55 -10.69
C PHE A 135 -5.04 -8.39 -11.76
N ASN A 136 -4.59 -9.61 -11.43
CA ASN A 136 -4.06 -10.51 -12.43
C ASN A 136 -5.17 -11.04 -13.34
N ASN A 137 -4.95 -10.94 -14.66
CA ASN A 137 -5.90 -11.42 -15.68
C ASN A 137 -7.30 -10.80 -15.59
N TYR A 138 -7.43 -9.64 -14.96
CA TYR A 138 -8.68 -8.92 -14.86
C TYR A 138 -8.59 -7.60 -15.62
N VAL A 139 -9.62 -7.31 -16.42
CA VAL A 139 -9.76 -6.05 -17.17
C VAL A 139 -10.94 -5.27 -16.61
N CYS A 140 -10.69 -4.07 -16.12
CA CYS A 140 -11.75 -3.15 -15.72
C CYS A 140 -12.33 -2.46 -16.95
N ARG A 141 -13.64 -2.36 -17.05
CA ARG A 141 -14.34 -1.73 -18.18
C ARG A 141 -14.33 -0.20 -18.08
N ASP A 142 -14.37 0.29 -16.85
CA ASP A 142 -14.45 1.71 -16.52
C ASP A 142 -13.78 1.98 -15.16
N LEU A 143 -13.67 3.26 -14.81
CA LEU A 143 -13.05 3.70 -13.57
C LEU A 143 -13.82 3.22 -12.34
N GLN A 144 -15.16 3.19 -12.40
CA GLN A 144 -15.97 2.73 -11.28
C GLN A 144 -15.69 1.26 -10.94
N GLN A 145 -15.58 0.42 -11.97
CA GLN A 145 -15.23 -0.99 -11.76
C GLN A 145 -13.82 -1.17 -11.18
N LEU A 146 -12.87 -0.30 -11.55
CA LEU A 146 -11.53 -0.31 -10.96
C LEU A 146 -11.60 0.07 -9.48
N MET A 147 -12.34 1.12 -9.13
CA MET A 147 -12.53 1.58 -7.74
C MET A 147 -13.22 0.49 -6.90
N ASP A 148 -14.37 -0.05 -7.36
CA ASP A 148 -15.10 -1.10 -6.63
C ASP A 148 -14.21 -2.32 -6.35
N ARG A 149 -13.35 -2.67 -7.30
CA ARG A 149 -12.43 -3.80 -7.15
C ARG A 149 -11.28 -3.48 -6.20
N LEU A 150 -10.82 -2.25 -6.21
CA LEU A 150 -9.78 -1.77 -5.31
C LEU A 150 -10.28 -1.70 -3.87
N ASP A 151 -11.51 -1.21 -3.65
CA ASP A 151 -12.19 -1.26 -2.34
C ASP A 151 -12.25 -2.67 -1.78
N GLN A 152 -12.67 -3.65 -2.60
CA GLN A 152 -12.70 -5.05 -2.20
C GLN A 152 -11.32 -5.58 -1.83
N ALA A 153 -10.29 -5.20 -2.58
CA ALA A 153 -8.92 -5.61 -2.30
C ALA A 153 -8.39 -5.00 -0.99
N ILE A 154 -8.71 -3.74 -0.71
CA ILE A 154 -8.36 -3.04 0.53
C ILE A 154 -9.08 -3.70 1.72
N LEU A 155 -10.38 -3.93 1.62
CA LEU A 155 -11.17 -4.59 2.65
C LEU A 155 -10.66 -6.02 2.94
N ASP A 156 -10.26 -6.78 1.91
CA ASP A 156 -9.66 -8.10 2.08
C ASP A 156 -8.36 -8.08 2.90
N VAL A 157 -7.58 -7.00 2.82
CA VAL A 157 -6.39 -6.82 3.67
C VAL A 157 -6.79 -6.45 5.10
N ILE A 158 -7.72 -5.52 5.28
CA ILE A 158 -8.20 -5.04 6.58
C ILE A 158 -8.83 -6.18 7.39
N ASP A 159 -9.67 -7.00 6.75
CA ASP A 159 -10.40 -8.10 7.40
C ASP A 159 -9.51 -9.29 7.80
N HIS A 160 -8.25 -9.31 7.35
CA HIS A 160 -7.35 -10.44 7.60
C HIS A 160 -6.01 -10.03 8.24
N PRO A 161 -6.02 -9.42 9.44
CA PRO A 161 -4.79 -8.89 10.06
C PRO A 161 -3.72 -9.95 10.31
N LYS A 162 -4.09 -11.20 10.64
CA LYS A 162 -3.12 -12.31 10.80
C LYS A 162 -2.40 -12.66 9.49
N ARG A 163 -3.10 -12.57 8.35
CA ARG A 163 -2.48 -12.77 7.04
C ARG A 163 -1.54 -11.61 6.72
N THR A 164 -1.95 -10.39 7.03
CA THR A 164 -1.16 -9.18 6.87
C THR A 164 0.12 -9.24 7.70
N GLN A 165 0.06 -9.62 8.97
CA GLN A 165 1.23 -9.88 9.81
C GLN A 165 2.20 -10.86 9.14
N LYS A 166 1.70 -12.01 8.66
CA LYS A 166 2.53 -13.02 7.99
C LYS A 166 3.17 -12.49 6.70
N THR A 167 2.43 -11.71 5.93
CA THR A 167 2.92 -11.13 4.66
C THR A 167 4.00 -10.09 4.92
N THR A 168 3.85 -9.27 5.96
CA THR A 168 4.77 -8.17 6.29
C THR A 168 5.85 -8.57 7.28
N SER A 169 5.83 -9.80 7.82
CA SER A 169 6.87 -10.26 8.74
C SER A 169 8.25 -10.10 8.11
N ILE A 170 9.03 -9.21 8.66
CA ILE A 170 10.47 -9.14 8.43
C ILE A 170 11.01 -10.34 9.18
N GLY A 171 11.54 -11.34 8.45
CA GLY A 171 12.15 -12.51 9.08
C GLY A 171 13.06 -12.01 10.18
N THR A 172 12.99 -12.67 11.35
CA THR A 172 13.73 -12.30 12.55
C THR A 172 15.19 -12.05 12.18
N LEU A 173 15.57 -10.78 12.04
CA LEU A 173 16.96 -10.38 12.14
C LEU A 173 17.31 -10.50 13.63
N ILE A 174 17.72 -11.69 14.03
CA ILE A 174 18.47 -11.91 15.27
C ILE A 174 19.92 -11.57 14.98
#